data_9afea6a2a8af01093ac5e2e0fe71f466
#
_entry.id   9afea6a2a8af01093ac5e2e0fe71f466
#
_cell.length_a   1.000
_cell.length_b   1.000
_cell.length_c   1.000
_cell.angle_alpha   90.00
_cell.angle_beta   90.00
_cell.angle_gamma   90.00
#
_symmetry.space_group_name_H-M   'P 1'
#
loop_
_entity.id
_entity.type
_entity.pdbx_description
1 polymer ?
#
loop_
_entity_poly.entity_id
_entity_poly.type
_entity_poly.pdbx_seq_one_letter_code
_entity_poly.pdbx_strand_id
1 'polypeptide(L)'
;MIQQISFRALSLSALREVYSKLLKEPIVELGPVTHGNAISCYFRDPEGNRLEVFIDMPWHVPQPFRIPLEMGRSDEELLSFVEDSVRSQAGFISRAEWSAGIAKKLQQADVH
;
A
#
# COMPACT_ATOMS: atom_id res chain seq x y z
N MET A 1 -23.57 7.03 -4.67
CA MET A 1 -22.56 6.67 -3.65
C MET A 1 -21.32 6.14 -4.33
N ILE A 2 -20.18 6.74 -4.06
CA ILE A 2 -18.90 6.27 -4.63
C ILE A 2 -18.37 5.16 -3.72
N GLN A 3 -18.24 3.96 -4.25
CA GLN A 3 -17.66 2.84 -3.54
C GLN A 3 -16.24 2.61 -4.04
N GLN A 4 -15.34 2.33 -3.12
CA GLN A 4 -13.98 1.92 -3.45
C GLN A 4 -13.89 0.40 -3.41
N ILE A 5 -13.34 -0.19 -4.47
CA ILE A 5 -13.08 -1.62 -4.54
C ILE A 5 -11.58 -1.81 -4.53
N SER A 6 -11.09 -2.62 -3.60
CA SER A 6 -9.65 -2.87 -3.41
C SER A 6 -9.31 -4.31 -3.76
N PHE A 7 -8.24 -4.48 -4.52
CA PHE A 7 -7.72 -5.79 -4.93
C PHE A 7 -6.27 -5.93 -4.47
N ARG A 8 -5.94 -7.05 -3.85
CA ARG A 8 -4.57 -7.35 -3.47
C ARG A 8 -3.84 -8.00 -4.64
N ALA A 9 -2.71 -7.44 -5.05
CA ALA A 9 -1.81 -8.08 -6.01
C ALA A 9 -0.91 -9.06 -5.27
N LEU A 10 -0.44 -10.10 -5.97
CA LEU A 10 0.37 -11.15 -5.37
C LEU A 10 1.83 -10.74 -5.15
N SER A 11 2.30 -9.73 -5.89
CA SER A 11 3.69 -9.28 -5.82
C SER A 11 3.81 -7.87 -6.40
N LEU A 12 4.96 -7.25 -6.17
CA LEU A 12 5.28 -5.95 -6.79
C LEU A 12 5.29 -6.08 -8.32
N SER A 13 5.81 -7.19 -8.85
CA SER A 13 5.80 -7.46 -10.27
C SER A 13 4.39 -7.48 -10.85
N ALA A 14 3.46 -8.14 -10.16
CA ALA A 14 2.05 -8.18 -10.56
C ALA A 14 1.42 -6.79 -10.53
N LEU A 15 1.72 -6.00 -9.50
CA LEU A 15 1.23 -4.62 -9.37
C LEU A 15 1.74 -3.76 -10.53
N ARG A 16 3.03 -3.87 -10.87
CA ARG A 16 3.64 -3.13 -11.98
C ARG A 16 3.00 -3.51 -13.32
N GLU A 17 2.70 -4.78 -13.51
CA GLU A 17 2.05 -5.27 -14.73
C GLU A 17 0.66 -4.64 -14.88
N VAL A 18 -0.11 -4.60 -13.81
CA VAL A 18 -1.42 -3.93 -13.79
C VAL A 18 -1.27 -2.45 -14.11
N TYR A 19 -0.31 -1.78 -13.48
CA TYR A 19 -0.05 -0.36 -13.72
C TYR A 19 0.26 -0.09 -15.18
N SER A 20 1.12 -0.92 -15.80
CA SER A 20 1.48 -0.78 -17.21
C SER A 20 0.29 -0.93 -18.14
N LYS A 21 -0.62 -1.85 -17.81
CA LYS A 21 -1.86 -2.03 -18.58
C LYS A 21 -2.80 -0.85 -18.42
N LEU A 22 -2.92 -0.32 -17.20
CA LEU A 22 -3.78 0.81 -16.91
C LEU A 22 -3.36 2.09 -17.64
N LEU A 23 -2.07 2.27 -17.87
CA LEU A 23 -1.56 3.43 -18.63
C LEU A 23 -2.10 3.47 -20.07
N LYS A 24 -2.54 2.33 -20.59
CA LYS A 24 -3.03 2.19 -21.98
C LYS A 24 -4.56 2.27 -22.07
N GLU A 25 -5.25 2.31 -20.94
CA GLU A 25 -6.70 2.29 -20.89
C GLU A 25 -7.27 3.70 -20.70
N PRO A 26 -8.54 3.93 -21.07
CA PRO A 26 -9.18 5.24 -20.88
C PRO A 26 -9.64 5.42 -19.44
N ILE A 27 -8.70 5.37 -18.51
CA ILE A 27 -8.97 5.60 -17.09
C ILE A 27 -8.44 6.98 -16.70
N VAL A 28 -8.93 7.50 -15.58
CA VAL A 28 -8.52 8.80 -15.06
C VAL A 28 -8.02 8.65 -13.63
N GLU A 29 -7.29 9.66 -13.17
CA GLU A 29 -6.78 9.75 -11.81
C GLU A 29 -5.89 8.56 -11.41
N LEU A 30 -5.08 8.06 -12.36
CA LEU A 30 -4.11 7.00 -12.05
C LEU A 30 -3.04 7.55 -11.11
N GLY A 31 -2.98 7.02 -9.90
CA GLY A 31 -2.05 7.51 -8.88
C GLY A 31 -1.38 6.38 -8.10
N PRO A 32 -0.10 6.06 -8.40
CA PRO A 32 0.68 5.17 -7.55
C PRO A 32 1.16 5.91 -6.31
N VAL A 33 0.90 5.34 -5.13
CA VAL A 33 1.29 5.94 -3.85
C VAL A 33 1.74 4.86 -2.89
N THR A 34 2.50 5.25 -1.86
CA THR A 34 2.70 4.39 -0.70
C THR A 34 1.97 4.97 0.51
N HIS A 35 1.30 4.10 1.26
CA HIS A 35 0.77 4.42 2.59
C HIS A 35 1.74 3.99 3.69
N GLY A 36 3.00 3.70 3.35
CA GLY A 36 3.99 3.19 4.26
C GLY A 36 3.86 1.67 4.44
N ASN A 37 2.72 1.21 4.91
CA ASN A 37 2.46 -0.23 5.11
C ASN A 37 1.93 -0.94 3.86
N ALA A 38 1.73 -0.21 2.76
CA ALA A 38 1.30 -0.76 1.48
C ALA A 38 1.75 0.13 0.34
N ILE A 39 1.92 -0.47 -0.84
CA ILE A 39 2.07 0.26 -2.10
C ILE A 39 0.77 0.06 -2.87
N SER A 40 0.15 1.15 -3.28
CA SER A 40 -1.18 1.13 -3.91
C SER A 40 -1.17 1.88 -5.23
N CYS A 41 -1.99 1.43 -6.15
CA CYS A 41 -2.29 2.14 -7.38
C CYS A 41 -3.79 2.43 -7.40
N TYR A 42 -4.16 3.70 -7.32
CA TYR A 42 -5.56 4.16 -7.37
C TYR A 42 -5.90 4.63 -8.76
N PHE A 43 -7.12 4.38 -9.19
CA PHE A 43 -7.62 4.87 -10.47
C PHE A 43 -9.14 4.90 -10.46
N ARG A 44 -9.72 5.58 -11.46
CA ARG A 44 -11.16 5.56 -11.70
C ARG A 44 -11.42 4.92 -13.05
N ASP A 45 -12.43 4.04 -13.10
CA ASP A 45 -12.86 3.48 -14.37
C ASP A 45 -13.70 4.50 -15.14
N PRO A 46 -14.06 4.24 -16.42
CA PRO A 46 -14.88 5.17 -17.20
C PRO A 46 -16.25 5.47 -16.58
N GLU A 47 -16.74 4.60 -15.71
CA GLU A 47 -18.02 4.79 -15.03
C GLU A 47 -17.88 5.59 -13.73
N GLY A 48 -16.66 6.00 -13.38
CA GLY A 48 -16.40 6.79 -12.19
C GLY A 48 -16.18 6.01 -10.92
N ASN A 49 -16.13 4.68 -10.98
CA ASN A 49 -15.85 3.88 -9.80
C ASN A 49 -14.39 4.03 -9.37
N ARG A 50 -14.17 4.15 -8.07
CA ARG A 50 -12.82 4.22 -7.51
C ARG A 50 -12.30 2.82 -7.24
N LEU A 51 -11.12 2.52 -7.79
CA LEU A 51 -10.48 1.21 -7.68
C LEU A 51 -9.07 1.36 -7.12
N GLU A 52 -8.63 0.35 -6.39
CA GLU A 52 -7.29 0.28 -5.85
C GLU A 52 -6.73 -1.13 -6.05
N VAL A 53 -5.48 -1.22 -6.54
CA VAL A 53 -4.72 -2.46 -6.55
C VAL A 53 -3.51 -2.23 -5.65
N PHE A 54 -3.23 -3.13 -4.72
CA PHE A 54 -2.20 -2.90 -3.70
C PHE A 54 -1.41 -4.16 -3.35
N ILE A 55 -0.23 -3.93 -2.77
CA ILE A 55 0.56 -4.97 -2.09
C ILE A 55 0.92 -4.47 -0.69
N ASP A 56 1.02 -5.40 0.26
CA ASP A 56 1.44 -5.07 1.62
C ASP A 56 2.96 -4.97 1.73
N MET A 57 3.42 -4.09 2.63
CA MET A 57 4.83 -3.97 2.99
C MET A 57 5.08 -4.71 4.31
N PRO A 58 6.35 -5.14 4.58
CA PRO A 58 6.64 -5.91 5.78
C PRO A 58 6.81 -5.07 7.05
N TRP A 59 6.21 -3.90 7.10
CA TRP A 59 6.26 -3.01 8.26
C TRP A 59 4.94 -2.31 8.48
N HIS A 60 4.81 -1.66 9.61
CA HIS A 60 3.64 -0.86 9.96
C HIS A 60 4.08 0.57 10.30
N VAL A 61 3.33 1.55 9.82
CA VAL A 61 3.43 2.94 10.25
C VAL A 61 2.02 3.45 10.52
N PRO A 62 1.87 4.35 11.52
CA PRO A 62 0.57 4.96 11.79
C PRO A 62 0.07 5.76 10.59
N GLN A 63 -1.24 5.73 10.38
CA GLN A 63 -1.90 6.53 9.35
C GLN A 63 -2.42 7.84 9.94
N PRO A 64 -2.58 8.91 9.15
CA PRO A 64 -2.39 8.95 7.68
C PRO A 64 -0.93 9.06 7.28
N PHE A 65 -0.55 8.34 6.25
CA PHE A 65 0.76 8.42 5.61
C PHE A 65 0.55 8.16 4.12
N ARG A 66 0.96 9.10 3.27
CA ARG A 66 0.77 8.96 1.82
C ARG A 66 1.83 9.74 1.06
N ILE A 67 2.59 9.05 0.21
CA ILE A 67 3.60 9.66 -0.64
C ILE A 67 3.42 9.14 -2.07
N PRO A 68 3.36 10.02 -3.08
CA PRO A 68 3.32 9.59 -4.48
C PRO A 68 4.57 8.79 -4.85
N LEU A 69 4.42 7.80 -5.72
CA LEU A 69 5.51 6.94 -6.18
C LEU A 69 5.75 7.11 -7.67
N GLU A 70 7.01 6.96 -8.06
CA GLU A 70 7.43 6.93 -9.46
C GLU A 70 7.63 5.47 -9.89
N MET A 71 6.65 4.92 -10.59
CA MET A 71 6.67 3.51 -11.00
C MET A 71 7.69 3.20 -12.10
N GLY A 72 8.35 4.24 -12.65
CA GLY A 72 9.45 4.06 -13.59
C GLY A 72 10.75 3.58 -12.96
N ARG A 73 10.86 3.63 -11.61
CA ARG A 73 12.05 3.15 -10.89
C ARG A 73 12.11 1.63 -10.90
N SER A 74 13.31 1.08 -10.70
CA SER A 74 13.46 -0.36 -10.52
C SER A 74 12.77 -0.83 -9.23
N ASP A 75 12.53 -2.13 -9.10
CA ASP A 75 11.94 -2.69 -7.89
C ASP A 75 12.78 -2.35 -6.65
N GLU A 76 14.10 -2.49 -6.75
CA GLU A 76 15.01 -2.19 -5.64
C GLU A 76 14.95 -0.72 -5.23
N GLU A 77 14.96 0.18 -6.20
CA GLU A 77 14.88 1.61 -5.93
C GLU A 77 13.53 2.01 -5.33
N LEU A 78 12.44 1.41 -5.83
CA LEU A 78 11.10 1.67 -5.34
C LEU A 78 10.94 1.21 -3.90
N LEU A 79 11.36 -0.02 -3.60
CA LEU A 79 11.27 -0.59 -2.24
C LEU A 79 12.17 0.15 -1.27
N SER A 80 13.38 0.52 -1.71
CA SER A 80 14.32 1.31 -0.90
C SER A 80 13.74 2.68 -0.57
N PHE A 81 13.14 3.34 -1.54
CA PHE A 81 12.49 4.64 -1.33
C PHE A 81 11.37 4.53 -0.29
N VAL A 82 10.52 3.51 -0.39
CA VAL A 82 9.42 3.31 0.55
C VAL A 82 9.96 3.02 1.95
N GLU A 83 10.96 2.15 2.07
CA GLU A 83 11.57 1.83 3.36
C GLU A 83 12.19 3.05 4.01
N ASP A 84 12.98 3.82 3.27
CA ASP A 84 13.61 5.05 3.76
C ASP A 84 12.56 6.07 4.22
N SER A 85 11.45 6.16 3.50
CA SER A 85 10.36 7.09 3.82
C SER A 85 9.68 6.75 5.15
N VAL A 86 9.61 5.48 5.52
CA VAL A 86 8.89 5.05 6.73
C VAL A 86 9.80 4.91 7.96
N ARG A 87 11.09 4.63 7.78
CA ARG A 87 12.01 4.40 8.91
C ARG A 87 12.11 5.59 9.86
N SER A 88 11.98 6.80 9.35
CA SER A 88 12.03 8.01 10.15
C SER A 88 10.70 8.35 10.83
N GLN A 89 9.64 7.61 10.56
CA GLN A 89 8.33 7.90 11.12
C GLN A 89 8.21 7.38 12.55
N ALA A 90 7.65 8.20 13.43
CA ALA A 90 7.32 7.75 14.79
C ALA A 90 6.32 6.59 14.68
N GLY A 91 6.58 5.53 15.43
CA GLY A 91 5.71 4.35 15.43
C GLY A 91 6.01 3.34 14.32
N PHE A 92 7.11 3.55 13.56
CA PHE A 92 7.54 2.53 12.59
C PHE A 92 7.99 1.26 13.32
N ILE A 93 7.40 0.14 12.94
CA ILE A 93 7.82 -1.20 13.40
C ILE A 93 7.62 -2.20 12.26
N SER A 94 8.28 -3.35 12.35
CA SER A 94 8.02 -4.42 11.39
C SER A 94 6.59 -4.95 11.56
N ARG A 95 6.02 -5.50 10.50
CA ARG A 95 4.67 -6.06 10.56
C ARG A 95 4.61 -7.21 11.57
N ALA A 96 5.67 -8.02 11.65
CA ALA A 96 5.74 -9.11 12.62
C ALA A 96 5.68 -8.60 14.06
N GLU A 97 6.42 -7.54 14.39
CA GLU A 97 6.39 -6.93 15.72
C GLU A 97 5.03 -6.32 16.04
N TRP A 98 4.42 -5.66 15.07
CA TRP A 98 3.11 -5.06 15.23
C TRP A 98 2.05 -6.14 15.50
N SER A 99 2.06 -7.22 14.72
CA SER A 99 1.13 -8.34 14.90
C SER A 99 1.32 -9.03 16.25
N ALA A 100 2.57 -9.22 16.68
CA ALA A 100 2.88 -9.79 17.99
C ALA A 100 2.36 -8.89 19.12
N GLY A 101 2.48 -7.58 18.98
CA GLY A 101 1.96 -6.61 19.95
C GLY A 101 0.45 -6.67 20.06
N ILE A 102 -0.26 -6.78 18.94
CA ILE A 102 -1.73 -6.92 18.93
C ILE A 102 -2.15 -8.24 19.58
N ALA A 103 -1.48 -9.35 19.24
CA ALA A 103 -1.78 -10.66 19.83
C ALA A 103 -1.60 -10.64 21.36
N LYS A 104 -0.53 -9.99 21.84
CA LYS A 104 -0.27 -9.86 23.27
C LYS A 104 -1.36 -9.06 23.97
N LYS A 105 -1.82 -7.95 23.37
CA LYS A 105 -2.92 -7.16 23.92
C LYS A 105 -4.22 -7.95 23.99
N LEU A 106 -4.52 -8.76 22.99
CA LEU A 106 -5.70 -9.59 22.96
C LEU A 106 -5.64 -10.66 24.05
N GLN A 107 -4.49 -11.30 24.27
CA GLN A 107 -4.30 -12.25 25.35
C GLN A 107 -4.50 -11.62 26.73
N GLN A 108 -4.01 -10.41 26.93
CA GLN A 108 -4.20 -9.68 28.19
C GLN A 108 -5.69 -9.35 28.42
N ALA A 109 -6.43 -9.03 27.36
CA ALA A 109 -7.87 -8.79 27.46
C ALA A 109 -8.63 -10.05 27.85
N ASP A 110 -8.21 -11.23 27.40
CA ASP A 110 -8.86 -12.52 27.70
C ASP A 110 -8.62 -13.01 29.13
N VAL A 111 -7.68 -12.44 29.85
CA VAL A 111 -7.36 -12.85 31.21
C VAL A 111 -8.35 -12.28 32.25
N HIS A 112 -9.18 -11.39 31.81
CA HIS A 112 -10.24 -10.82 32.66
C HIS A 112 -11.53 -11.60 32.52
#